data_a3349b2dbf740486f19da82bce5e745b
#
_entry.id   a3349b2dbf740486f19da82bce5e745b
#
_cell.length_a   1.000
_cell.length_b   1.000
_cell.length_c   1.000
_cell.angle_alpha   90.00
_cell.angle_beta   90.00
_cell.angle_gamma   90.00
#
_symmetry.space_group_name_H-M   'P 1'
#
loop_
_entity.id
_entity.type
_entity.pdbx_description
1 polymer ?
#
loop_
_entity_poly.entity_id
_entity_poly.type
_entity_poly.pdbx_seq_one_letter_code
_entity_poly.pdbx_strand_id
1 'polypeptide(L)'
;LVNYADLGSVKDDFMDEWDHKSNWSERAVLLRNVFDRLDSQGKLLVFLSGDVHCASAYRLTHERYRKARVYQLTSSAISRKPAPSASMLGISAGGELKGSKGVFGERLFALTGNKNFSLLRVRRQAGGQYEVAVDLCWPGEEAGSTIRKRLILD
;
A
#
# COMPACT_ATOMS: atom_id res chain seq x y z
N LEU A 1 -2.40 -3.89 4.97
CA LEU A 1 -3.67 -4.44 4.48
C LEU A 1 -3.44 -5.53 3.43
N VAL A 2 -2.56 -5.29 2.48
CA VAL A 2 -2.20 -6.22 1.41
C VAL A 2 -0.68 -6.27 1.37
N ASN A 3 -0.06 -7.35 1.83
CA ASN A 3 1.38 -7.33 1.95
C ASN A 3 2.05 -8.60 1.48
N TYR A 4 1.88 -9.70 2.17
CA TYR A 4 2.60 -10.94 1.88
C TYR A 4 1.66 -12.09 1.56
N ALA A 5 2.09 -12.97 0.66
CA ALA A 5 1.53 -14.31 0.59
C ALA A 5 1.86 -15.04 1.90
N ASP A 6 0.92 -15.81 2.40
CA ASP A 6 1.04 -16.61 3.63
C ASP A 6 2.24 -17.58 3.52
N LEU A 7 3.39 -17.15 3.99
CA LEU A 7 4.63 -17.94 4.02
C LEU A 7 4.79 -18.67 5.36
N GLY A 8 3.81 -19.42 5.79
CA GLY A 8 3.71 -20.41 6.87
C GLY A 8 4.77 -20.59 7.96
N SER A 9 5.93 -19.99 7.88
CA SER A 9 7.09 -20.22 8.75
C SER A 9 7.55 -19.04 9.62
N VAL A 10 6.95 -17.85 9.48
CA VAL A 10 7.32 -16.67 10.27
C VAL A 10 6.08 -16.18 11.02
N LYS A 11 5.62 -17.02 11.96
CA LYS A 11 4.29 -16.85 12.56
C LYS A 11 4.13 -15.70 13.53
N ASP A 12 5.14 -15.37 14.31
CA ASP A 12 4.96 -14.43 15.43
C ASP A 12 5.02 -12.95 15.00
N ASP A 13 5.93 -12.59 14.09
CA ASP A 13 6.10 -11.19 13.65
C ASP A 13 4.94 -10.67 12.77
N PHE A 14 4.11 -11.57 12.19
CA PHE A 14 3.00 -11.20 11.33
C PHE A 14 1.63 -11.19 12.01
N MET A 15 1.51 -11.64 13.24
CA MET A 15 0.22 -11.71 13.95
C MET A 15 -0.38 -10.33 14.21
N ASP A 16 0.45 -9.31 14.34
CA ASP A 16 0.04 -7.92 14.55
C ASP A 16 -0.35 -7.21 13.24
N GLU A 17 -0.05 -7.82 12.10
CA GLU A 17 -0.39 -7.23 10.81
C GLU A 17 -1.87 -7.40 10.47
N TRP A 18 -2.43 -6.39 9.82
CA TRP A 18 -3.84 -6.37 9.43
C TRP A 18 -4.22 -7.38 8.33
N ASP A 19 -3.28 -8.01 7.67
CA ASP A 19 -3.52 -9.08 6.73
C ASP A 19 -3.49 -10.48 7.37
N HIS A 20 -3.04 -10.58 8.62
CA HIS A 20 -3.13 -11.84 9.37
C HIS A 20 -4.60 -12.21 9.64
N LYS A 21 -4.90 -13.51 9.59
CA LYS A 21 -6.27 -14.06 9.73
C LYS A 21 -7.00 -13.65 11.01
N SER A 22 -6.27 -13.45 12.13
CA SER A 22 -6.85 -12.99 13.39
C SER A 22 -7.50 -11.61 13.29
N ASN A 23 -7.04 -10.78 12.37
CA ASN A 23 -7.46 -9.39 12.22
C ASN A 23 -8.45 -9.18 11.03
N TRP A 24 -8.81 -10.25 10.32
CA TRP A 24 -9.66 -10.15 9.13
C TRP A 24 -11.05 -9.57 9.41
N SER A 25 -11.66 -9.93 10.54
CA SER A 25 -13.00 -9.43 10.90
C SER A 25 -12.98 -7.92 11.15
N GLU A 26 -12.01 -7.43 11.91
CA GLU A 26 -11.85 -6.00 12.18
C GLU A 26 -11.48 -5.21 10.92
N ARG A 27 -10.55 -5.76 10.13
CA ARG A 27 -10.19 -5.18 8.84
C ARG A 27 -11.39 -5.08 7.90
N ALA A 28 -12.22 -6.12 7.82
CA ALA A 28 -13.42 -6.12 6.97
C ALA A 28 -14.42 -5.04 7.40
N VAL A 29 -14.62 -4.86 8.71
CA VAL A 29 -15.48 -3.80 9.25
C VAL A 29 -14.92 -2.42 8.90
N LEU A 30 -13.63 -2.19 9.13
CA LEU A 30 -12.99 -0.92 8.80
C LEU A 30 -13.12 -0.61 7.31
N LEU A 31 -12.73 -1.55 6.45
CA LEU A 31 -12.75 -1.32 5.00
C LEU A 31 -14.17 -1.04 4.49
N ARG A 32 -15.16 -1.79 4.95
CA ARG A 32 -16.57 -1.54 4.59
C ARG A 32 -16.98 -0.11 4.96
N ASN A 33 -16.69 0.34 6.19
CA ASN A 33 -17.03 1.69 6.65
C ASN A 33 -16.30 2.77 5.85
N VAL A 34 -15.02 2.53 5.52
CA VAL A 34 -14.21 3.43 4.69
C VAL A 34 -14.82 3.55 3.29
N PHE A 35 -15.08 2.43 2.64
CA PHE A 35 -15.62 2.43 1.28
C PHE A 35 -17.01 3.07 1.21
N ASP A 36 -17.92 2.75 2.13
CA ASP A 36 -19.25 3.32 2.20
C ASP A 36 -19.20 4.85 2.33
N ARG A 37 -18.37 5.34 3.26
CA ARG A 37 -18.22 6.78 3.48
C ARG A 37 -17.58 7.51 2.30
N LEU A 38 -16.55 6.93 1.70
CA LEU A 38 -15.84 7.56 0.58
C LEU A 38 -16.65 7.57 -0.70
N ASP A 39 -17.42 6.52 -0.96
CA ASP A 39 -18.30 6.43 -2.13
C ASP A 39 -19.34 7.56 -2.14
N SER A 40 -19.90 7.90 -0.97
CA SER A 40 -20.86 9.00 -0.81
C SER A 40 -20.21 10.38 -0.90
N GLN A 41 -18.95 10.54 -0.51
CA GLN A 41 -18.27 11.84 -0.42
C GLN A 41 -17.36 12.16 -1.61
N GLY A 42 -17.04 11.18 -2.47
CA GLY A 42 -16.10 11.36 -3.58
C GLY A 42 -14.68 11.72 -3.13
N LYS A 43 -14.30 11.37 -1.89
CA LYS A 43 -12.97 11.65 -1.33
C LYS A 43 -12.01 10.51 -1.59
N LEU A 44 -10.71 10.82 -1.48
CA LEU A 44 -9.61 9.89 -1.56
C LEU A 44 -9.07 9.61 -0.17
N LEU A 45 -8.72 8.36 0.13
CA LEU A 45 -8.06 7.94 1.35
C LEU A 45 -6.78 7.16 1.02
N VAL A 46 -5.72 7.47 1.74
CA VAL A 46 -4.45 6.76 1.64
C VAL A 46 -4.07 6.19 3.00
N PHE A 47 -3.94 4.88 3.07
CA PHE A 47 -3.31 4.21 4.20
C PHE A 47 -1.79 4.29 4.05
N LEU A 48 -1.12 4.82 5.07
CA LEU A 48 0.33 4.88 5.13
C LEU A 48 0.84 3.83 6.13
N SER A 49 1.81 3.04 5.72
CA SER A 49 2.44 2.01 6.57
C SER A 49 3.95 1.91 6.32
N GLY A 50 4.62 1.22 7.22
CA GLY A 50 6.06 0.97 7.17
C GLY A 50 6.40 -0.41 7.71
N ASP A 51 7.54 -0.53 8.39
CA ASP A 51 8.06 -1.67 9.14
C ASP A 51 8.55 -2.89 8.34
N VAL A 52 7.89 -3.27 7.28
CA VAL A 52 8.15 -4.51 6.51
C VAL A 52 9.40 -4.48 5.62
N HIS A 53 10.26 -3.49 5.75
CA HIS A 53 11.55 -3.35 5.07
C HIS A 53 11.49 -3.43 3.53
N CYS A 54 10.35 -3.07 2.95
CA CYS A 54 10.14 -2.97 1.50
C CYS A 54 9.29 -1.74 1.17
N ALA A 55 9.08 -1.47 -0.11
CA ALA A 55 8.11 -0.49 -0.58
C ALA A 55 7.05 -1.15 -1.45
N SER A 56 5.80 -0.74 -1.28
CA SER A 56 4.69 -1.17 -2.13
C SER A 56 3.60 -0.11 -2.20
N ALA A 57 2.87 -0.10 -3.30
CA ALA A 57 1.69 0.72 -3.48
C ALA A 57 0.57 -0.15 -4.07
N TYR A 58 -0.60 -0.03 -3.49
CA TYR A 58 -1.82 -0.72 -3.94
C TYR A 58 -2.96 0.27 -4.12
N ARG A 59 -3.79 0.02 -5.13
CA ARG A 59 -5.13 0.57 -5.23
C ARG A 59 -6.10 -0.47 -4.67
N LEU A 60 -7.00 -0.05 -3.78
CA LEU A 60 -8.05 -0.90 -3.25
C LEU A 60 -9.38 -0.47 -3.88
N THR A 61 -10.13 -1.43 -4.36
CA THR A 61 -11.45 -1.23 -4.96
C THR A 61 -12.48 -2.12 -4.28
N HIS A 62 -13.75 -1.79 -4.43
CA HIS A 62 -14.85 -2.59 -3.89
C HIS A 62 -15.94 -2.76 -4.93
N GLU A 63 -16.49 -3.96 -5.09
CA GLU A 63 -17.54 -4.28 -6.08
C GLU A 63 -18.74 -3.34 -6.01
N ARG A 64 -19.18 -3.00 -4.80
CA ARG A 64 -20.36 -2.17 -4.55
C ARG A 64 -20.06 -0.67 -4.57
N TYR A 65 -18.89 -0.24 -4.05
CA TYR A 65 -18.53 1.16 -3.81
C TYR A 65 -17.56 1.66 -4.87
N ARG A 66 -18.06 1.87 -6.09
CA ARG A 66 -17.22 2.12 -7.27
C ARG A 66 -16.60 3.51 -7.35
N LYS A 67 -17.14 4.48 -6.60
CA LYS A 67 -16.62 5.86 -6.57
C LYS A 67 -15.57 6.07 -5.50
N ALA A 68 -15.44 5.14 -4.56
CA ALA A 68 -14.46 5.23 -3.48
C ALA A 68 -13.05 5.03 -4.02
N ARG A 69 -12.15 5.95 -3.66
CA ARG A 69 -10.73 5.94 -4.03
C ARG A 69 -9.89 5.65 -2.81
N VAL A 70 -9.36 4.44 -2.73
CA VAL A 70 -8.60 3.97 -1.58
C VAL A 70 -7.25 3.45 -2.03
N TYR A 71 -6.20 3.91 -1.39
CA TYR A 71 -4.82 3.48 -1.67
C TYR A 71 -4.13 3.03 -0.40
N GLN A 72 -3.18 2.15 -0.54
CA GLN A 72 -2.22 1.79 0.50
C GLN A 72 -0.82 2.04 -0.02
N LEU A 73 -0.02 2.72 0.80
CA LEU A 73 1.40 2.95 0.56
C LEU A 73 2.19 2.38 1.72
N THR A 74 3.12 1.51 1.41
CA THR A 74 4.09 1.00 2.36
C THR A 74 5.45 1.47 1.93
N SER A 75 6.24 2.04 2.84
CA SER A 75 7.61 2.47 2.57
C SER A 75 8.42 2.41 3.84
N SER A 76 9.46 1.58 3.83
CA SER A 76 10.34 1.40 4.97
C SER A 76 11.75 1.01 4.53
N ALA A 77 12.64 0.76 5.52
CA ALA A 77 14.04 0.46 5.29
C ALA A 77 14.89 1.67 4.85
N ILE A 78 14.60 2.88 5.35
CA ILE A 78 15.46 4.05 5.10
C ILE A 78 16.84 3.87 5.77
N SER A 79 16.89 3.35 7.00
CA SER A 79 18.10 3.11 7.78
C SER A 79 18.40 1.64 8.05
N ARG A 80 17.38 0.79 8.08
CA ARG A 80 17.49 -0.65 8.33
C ARG A 80 17.92 -1.40 7.07
N LYS A 81 18.35 -2.65 7.24
CA LYS A 81 18.61 -3.58 6.14
C LYS A 81 17.30 -3.84 5.40
N PRO A 82 17.23 -3.64 4.08
CA PRO A 82 16.02 -3.90 3.33
C PRO A 82 15.71 -5.41 3.28
N ALA A 83 14.45 -5.73 3.06
CA ALA A 83 14.03 -7.12 2.79
C ALA A 83 14.81 -7.67 1.58
N PRO A 84 15.25 -8.94 1.61
CA PRO A 84 15.96 -9.53 0.47
C PRO A 84 15.14 -9.44 -0.83
N SER A 85 15.82 -9.34 -1.97
CA SER A 85 15.14 -9.25 -3.28
C SER A 85 14.21 -10.45 -3.55
N ALA A 86 14.55 -11.64 -3.04
CA ALA A 86 13.71 -12.84 -3.11
C ALA A 86 12.35 -12.65 -2.40
N SER A 87 12.24 -11.75 -1.42
CA SER A 87 10.98 -11.44 -0.73
C SER A 87 9.93 -10.83 -1.66
N MET A 88 10.32 -10.37 -2.86
CA MET A 88 9.40 -9.90 -3.90
C MET A 88 8.34 -10.96 -4.25
N LEU A 89 8.70 -12.23 -4.21
CA LEU A 89 7.78 -13.35 -4.47
C LEU A 89 6.67 -13.45 -3.40
N GLY A 90 6.93 -12.97 -2.18
CA GLY A 90 5.95 -12.94 -1.10
C GLY A 90 5.03 -11.72 -1.13
N ILE A 91 5.35 -10.67 -1.92
CA ILE A 91 4.48 -9.50 -2.03
C ILE A 91 3.32 -9.82 -2.98
N SER A 92 2.09 -9.73 -2.46
CA SER A 92 0.89 -10.03 -3.25
C SER A 92 0.85 -9.24 -4.56
N ALA A 93 0.52 -9.91 -5.66
CA ALA A 93 0.26 -9.25 -6.95
C ALA A 93 -1.07 -8.48 -6.94
N GLY A 94 -1.96 -8.80 -6.01
CA GLY A 94 -3.32 -8.28 -5.90
C GLY A 94 -4.35 -9.40 -5.92
N GLY A 95 -5.61 -9.03 -6.08
CA GLY A 95 -6.76 -9.93 -6.05
C GLY A 95 -7.70 -9.61 -4.90
N GLU A 96 -8.69 -10.46 -4.67
CA GLU A 96 -9.64 -10.29 -3.56
C GLU A 96 -8.94 -10.44 -2.21
N LEU A 97 -9.18 -9.52 -1.30
CA LEU A 97 -8.60 -9.56 0.05
C LEU A 97 -9.26 -10.65 0.87
N LYS A 98 -8.46 -11.64 1.28
CA LYS A 98 -8.94 -12.73 2.17
C LYS A 98 -9.64 -12.15 3.40
N GLY A 99 -10.84 -12.65 3.71
CA GLY A 99 -11.64 -12.16 4.84
C GLY A 99 -12.31 -10.79 4.66
N SER A 100 -12.19 -10.15 3.49
CA SER A 100 -12.84 -8.87 3.17
C SER A 100 -13.57 -8.97 1.83
N LYS A 101 -14.70 -9.70 1.82
CA LYS A 101 -15.46 -10.02 0.61
C LYS A 101 -15.78 -8.78 -0.21
N GLY A 102 -15.53 -8.87 -1.52
CA GLY A 102 -15.81 -7.80 -2.49
C GLY A 102 -14.76 -6.67 -2.49
N VAL A 103 -13.70 -6.76 -1.66
CA VAL A 103 -12.57 -5.83 -1.67
C VAL A 103 -11.43 -6.43 -2.48
N PHE A 104 -10.93 -5.69 -3.46
CA PHE A 104 -9.83 -6.10 -4.32
C PHE A 104 -8.64 -5.15 -4.17
N GLY A 105 -7.44 -5.71 -4.15
CA GLY A 105 -6.19 -4.98 -4.24
C GLY A 105 -5.57 -5.12 -5.64
N GLU A 106 -5.04 -4.05 -6.17
CA GLU A 106 -4.22 -4.02 -7.38
C GLU A 106 -2.85 -3.44 -7.02
N ARG A 107 -1.79 -4.21 -7.24
CA ARG A 107 -0.43 -3.74 -6.98
C ARG A 107 0.04 -2.79 -8.08
N LEU A 108 0.23 -1.53 -7.71
CA LEU A 108 0.76 -0.48 -8.60
C LEU A 108 2.28 -0.46 -8.63
N PHE A 109 2.91 -0.85 -7.52
CA PHE A 109 4.36 -0.86 -7.35
C PHE A 109 4.77 -1.82 -6.24
N ALA A 110 5.96 -2.41 -6.37
CA ALA A 110 6.66 -3.08 -5.28
C ALA A 110 8.18 -3.01 -5.49
N LEU A 111 8.92 -2.90 -4.40
CA LEU A 111 10.38 -2.85 -4.36
C LEU A 111 10.89 -3.56 -3.11
N THR A 112 11.84 -4.49 -3.30
CA THR A 112 12.61 -5.14 -2.24
C THR A 112 14.11 -5.00 -2.54
N GLY A 113 14.96 -5.35 -1.59
CA GLY A 113 16.40 -5.35 -1.79
C GLY A 113 17.06 -3.97 -1.72
N ASN A 114 16.31 -2.89 -1.64
CA ASN A 114 16.83 -1.53 -1.59
C ASN A 114 16.30 -0.75 -0.39
N LYS A 115 17.14 0.11 0.18
CA LYS A 115 16.66 1.17 1.07
C LYS A 115 15.71 2.07 0.30
N ASN A 116 14.67 2.54 0.95
CA ASN A 116 13.66 3.33 0.27
C ASN A 116 12.97 4.32 1.21
N PHE A 117 12.38 5.35 0.62
CA PHE A 117 11.46 6.27 1.27
C PHE A 117 10.43 6.78 0.27
N SER A 118 9.33 7.30 0.78
CA SER A 118 8.27 7.87 -0.06
C SER A 118 7.96 9.30 0.35
N LEU A 119 7.63 10.13 -0.63
CA LEU A 119 7.15 11.50 -0.45
C LEU A 119 5.70 11.58 -0.93
N LEU A 120 4.77 11.76 0.00
CA LEU A 120 3.38 12.07 -0.32
C LEU A 120 3.24 13.57 -0.54
N ARG A 121 2.70 13.96 -1.69
CA ARG A 121 2.46 15.36 -2.06
C ARG A 121 0.98 15.58 -2.29
N VAL A 122 0.43 16.60 -1.65
CA VAL A 122 -0.94 17.07 -1.88
C VAL A 122 -0.86 18.49 -2.40
N ARG A 123 -1.39 18.73 -3.59
CA ARG A 123 -1.40 20.04 -4.23
C ARG A 123 -2.83 20.46 -4.56
N ARG A 124 -3.20 21.68 -4.20
CA ARG A 124 -4.44 22.28 -4.64
C ARG A 124 -4.26 22.81 -6.06
N GLN A 125 -5.14 22.43 -6.96
CA GLN A 125 -5.17 22.90 -8.34
C GLN A 125 -6.06 24.14 -8.48
N ALA A 126 -5.93 24.84 -9.62
CA ALA A 126 -6.66 26.10 -9.90
C ALA A 126 -8.19 25.93 -9.80
N GLY A 127 -8.73 24.75 -10.12
CA GLY A 127 -10.16 24.42 -9.99
C GLY A 127 -10.63 24.04 -8.57
N GLY A 128 -9.76 24.19 -7.54
CA GLY A 128 -10.08 23.83 -6.16
C GLY A 128 -9.98 22.34 -5.86
N GLN A 129 -9.71 21.50 -6.84
CA GLN A 129 -9.44 20.08 -6.68
C GLN A 129 -8.04 19.85 -6.10
N TYR A 130 -7.84 18.69 -5.48
CA TYR A 130 -6.54 18.29 -4.98
C TYR A 130 -5.95 17.18 -5.83
N GLU A 131 -4.71 17.37 -6.25
CA GLU A 131 -3.87 16.32 -6.79
C GLU A 131 -3.10 15.67 -5.64
N VAL A 132 -3.15 14.36 -5.57
CA VAL A 132 -2.36 13.58 -4.62
C VAL A 132 -1.37 12.73 -5.41
N ALA A 133 -0.09 12.90 -5.13
CA ALA A 133 0.98 12.16 -5.79
C ALA A 133 1.93 11.54 -4.76
N VAL A 134 2.47 10.38 -5.10
CA VAL A 134 3.51 9.70 -4.32
C VAL A 134 4.76 9.55 -5.15
N ASP A 135 5.87 10.03 -4.65
CA ASP A 135 7.20 9.75 -5.17
C ASP A 135 7.83 8.63 -4.33
N LEU A 136 8.00 7.46 -4.90
CA LEU A 136 8.75 6.34 -4.33
C LEU A 136 10.22 6.51 -4.73
N CYS A 137 11.13 6.56 -3.77
CA CYS A 137 12.53 6.88 -3.96
C CYS A 137 13.44 5.78 -3.41
N TRP A 138 14.49 5.42 -4.16
CA TRP A 138 15.52 4.47 -3.74
C TRP A 138 16.87 4.82 -4.38
N PRO A 139 18.01 4.35 -3.82
CA PRO A 139 19.32 4.58 -4.41
C PRO A 139 19.42 4.04 -5.84
N GLY A 140 20.02 4.80 -6.73
CA GLY A 140 20.40 4.35 -8.06
C GLY A 140 21.72 3.57 -8.05
N GLU A 141 22.17 3.12 -9.21
CA GLU A 141 23.43 2.36 -9.38
C GLU A 141 24.64 3.27 -9.20
N GLU A 142 24.57 4.51 -9.61
CA GLU A 142 25.65 5.49 -9.42
C GLU A 142 25.63 6.04 -8.00
N ALA A 143 26.81 6.22 -7.41
CA ALA A 143 26.97 6.76 -6.07
C ALA A 143 26.31 8.15 -5.95
N GLY A 144 25.42 8.30 -4.97
CA GLY A 144 24.67 9.54 -4.72
C GLY A 144 23.45 9.76 -5.63
N SER A 145 23.22 8.88 -6.61
CA SER A 145 22.02 8.97 -7.44
C SER A 145 20.78 8.43 -6.73
N THR A 146 19.62 8.94 -7.11
CA THR A 146 18.33 8.49 -6.59
C THR A 146 17.37 8.22 -7.73
N ILE A 147 16.85 7.02 -7.77
CA ILE A 147 15.76 6.65 -8.68
C ILE A 147 14.44 7.06 -8.01
N ARG A 148 13.53 7.59 -8.81
CA ARG A 148 12.21 8.02 -8.36
C ARG A 148 11.13 7.52 -9.30
N LYS A 149 10.10 6.88 -8.74
CA LYS A 149 8.86 6.54 -9.45
C LYS A 149 7.71 7.35 -8.88
N ARG A 150 7.04 8.12 -9.73
CA ARG A 150 5.85 8.88 -9.36
C ARG A 150 4.59 8.09 -9.67
N LEU A 151 3.66 8.08 -8.72
CA LEU A 151 2.29 7.62 -8.88
C LEU A 151 1.36 8.80 -8.61
N ILE A 152 0.41 9.04 -9.50
CA ILE A 152 -0.70 9.96 -9.27
C ILE A 152 -1.86 9.13 -8.75
N LEU A 153 -2.46 9.57 -7.66
CA LEU A 153 -3.58 8.88 -7.01
C LEU A 153 -4.87 9.62 -7.43
N ASP A 154 -5.63 8.99 -8.31
CA ASP A 154 -6.86 9.51 -8.94
C ASP A 154 -8.14 8.81 -8.44
#